data_8d54b42089131804e890459ef30bde11
#
_entry.id   8d54b42089131804e890459ef30bde11
#
_cell.length_a   1.000
_cell.length_b   1.000
_cell.length_c   1.000
_cell.angle_alpha   90.00
_cell.angle_beta   90.00
_cell.angle_gamma   90.00
#
_symmetry.space_group_name_H-M   'P 1'
#
loop_
_entity.id
_entity.type
_entity.pdbx_description
1 polymer ?
#
loop_
_entity_poly.entity_id
_entity_poly.type
_entity_poly.pdbx_seq_one_letter_code
_entity_poly.pdbx_strand_id
1 'polypeptide(L)'
;MEDSTPATASNPEEEERKQVLDQYRKKIREHREMEARLKKMRNDVKDLVTEYNETEEKLKALQSVGQIIGDVLKQIDDERFIVKASSGPRYVVGCRSKLDKAKLKPGTRVSLDMTTLTIMRQLPREVDPTVYHMLGEDAGGITFSSIGGLNEQIRELREVIELPLTNPELFNRVGIKPPKGVLLYGPPGTGKTLLARALASGIQATFLKVVASAIVDKYIGESARVVREMFGYAKDHQPCVIFMDEVDAIGGSRFSEGTSADREIQRTLMELLNQLDGFEDLGQVKMVMATNRPDILDPALLRPGRLDRKIEIPLPNEAARLDILRIHAAPITKRGEIDYESVVKLADGFNGADLRNVCTEAGLFAIRAERDYVLEEDLMKAVRKIADTKKLESKLDYSKV
;
A
#
# COMPACT_ATOMS: atom_id res chain seq x y z
N MET A 1 9.12 67.09 -81.32
CA MET A 1 10.03 67.28 -80.14
C MET A 1 9.47 66.35 -79.05
N GLU A 2 9.96 65.32 -79.14
CA GLU A 2 10.64 64.26 -78.42
C GLU A 2 10.99 64.72 -77.00
N ASP A 3 10.46 63.97 -76.04
CA ASP A 3 11.12 63.81 -74.72
C ASP A 3 10.97 62.37 -74.31
N SER A 4 12.04 61.69 -74.47
CA SER A 4 12.35 60.35 -74.00
C SER A 4 12.75 60.40 -72.50
N THR A 5 11.98 59.76 -71.67
CA THR A 5 12.40 59.45 -70.28
C THR A 5 13.10 58.11 -70.24
N PRO A 6 14.24 58.00 -69.61
CA PRO A 6 15.07 56.80 -69.58
C PRO A 6 14.45 55.74 -68.67
N ALA A 7 14.45 54.50 -69.13
CA ALA A 7 14.19 53.31 -68.35
C ALA A 7 15.25 53.15 -67.28
N THR A 8 14.82 53.24 -66.04
CA THR A 8 15.63 52.86 -64.83
C THR A 8 15.85 51.37 -64.85
N ALA A 9 17.12 50.99 -65.13
CA ALA A 9 17.58 49.59 -64.96
C ALA A 9 17.40 49.18 -63.50
N SER A 10 16.52 48.21 -63.26
CA SER A 10 16.34 47.62 -61.96
C SER A 10 17.61 46.86 -61.57
N ASN A 11 18.11 47.14 -60.38
CA ASN A 11 19.33 46.52 -59.86
C ASN A 11 19.07 45.01 -59.63
N PRO A 12 19.85 44.11 -60.20
CA PRO A 12 19.57 42.65 -60.13
C PRO A 12 19.42 42.14 -58.68
N GLU A 13 20.12 42.74 -57.72
CA GLU A 13 20.00 42.45 -56.31
C GLU A 13 18.62 42.80 -55.70
N GLU A 14 17.92 43.84 -56.23
CA GLU A 14 16.57 44.20 -55.80
C GLU A 14 15.49 43.24 -56.34
N GLU A 15 15.72 42.69 -57.51
CA GLU A 15 14.83 41.63 -58.07
C GLU A 15 14.97 40.31 -57.36
N GLU A 16 16.18 39.89 -57.06
CA GLU A 16 16.41 38.70 -56.21
C GLU A 16 15.80 38.85 -54.81
N ARG A 17 15.95 40.02 -54.21
CA ARG A 17 15.36 40.32 -52.88
C ARG A 17 13.84 40.31 -52.92
N LYS A 18 13.21 40.79 -53.96
CA LYS A 18 11.77 40.70 -54.18
C LYS A 18 11.30 39.27 -54.36
N GLN A 19 12.00 38.47 -55.15
CA GLN A 19 11.69 37.06 -55.36
C GLN A 19 11.77 36.24 -54.06
N VAL A 20 12.80 36.45 -53.25
CA VAL A 20 12.95 35.80 -51.91
C VAL A 20 11.84 36.24 -50.96
N LEU A 21 11.47 37.53 -50.93
CA LEU A 21 10.36 38.04 -50.14
C LEU A 21 9.02 37.45 -50.53
N ASP A 22 8.77 37.29 -51.81
CA ASP A 22 7.52 36.67 -52.30
C ASP A 22 7.46 35.17 -52.00
N GLN A 23 8.60 34.47 -52.10
CA GLN A 23 8.70 33.08 -51.69
C GLN A 23 8.42 32.93 -50.19
N TYR A 24 8.99 33.83 -49.36
CA TYR A 24 8.79 33.84 -47.93
C TYR A 24 7.33 34.13 -47.56
N ARG A 25 6.70 35.15 -48.22
CA ARG A 25 5.28 35.43 -48.04
C ARG A 25 4.35 34.31 -48.48
N LYS A 26 4.74 33.53 -49.52
CA LYS A 26 4.00 32.35 -49.96
C LYS A 26 4.10 31.25 -48.93
N LYS A 27 5.28 30.99 -48.39
CA LYS A 27 5.49 30.00 -47.30
C LYS A 27 4.75 30.35 -46.03
N ILE A 28 4.70 31.63 -45.63
CA ILE A 28 3.92 32.08 -44.45
C ILE A 28 2.41 31.84 -44.67
N ARG A 29 1.90 32.06 -45.89
CA ARG A 29 0.50 31.76 -46.20
C ARG A 29 0.21 30.26 -46.13
N GLU A 30 1.05 29.44 -46.72
CA GLU A 30 0.95 27.98 -46.68
C GLU A 30 0.99 27.48 -45.20
N HIS A 31 1.88 28.05 -44.40
CA HIS A 31 1.96 27.69 -42.96
C HIS A 31 0.68 28.05 -42.18
N ARG A 32 0.16 29.25 -42.41
CA ARG A 32 -1.11 29.69 -41.76
C ARG A 32 -2.30 28.82 -42.21
N GLU A 33 -2.35 28.42 -43.49
CA GLU A 33 -3.40 27.53 -43.97
C GLU A 33 -3.27 26.13 -43.36
N MET A 34 -2.05 25.61 -43.22
CA MET A 34 -1.81 24.33 -42.52
C MET A 34 -2.15 24.40 -41.05
N GLU A 35 -1.81 25.49 -40.36
CA GLU A 35 -2.21 25.70 -38.97
C GLU A 35 -3.73 25.77 -38.78
N ALA A 36 -4.42 26.46 -39.68
CA ALA A 36 -5.87 26.52 -39.65
C ALA A 36 -6.51 25.14 -39.90
N ARG A 37 -5.95 24.34 -40.84
CA ARG A 37 -6.39 22.96 -41.05
C ARG A 37 -6.12 22.06 -39.84
N LEU A 38 -4.95 22.17 -39.24
CA LEU A 38 -4.60 21.44 -38.00
C LEU A 38 -5.52 21.77 -36.86
N LYS A 39 -5.83 23.06 -36.68
CA LYS A 39 -6.77 23.51 -35.64
C LYS A 39 -8.18 22.98 -35.87
N LYS A 40 -8.63 22.97 -37.15
CA LYS A 40 -9.92 22.39 -37.51
C LYS A 40 -9.96 20.90 -37.25
N MET A 41 -8.96 20.14 -37.69
CA MET A 41 -8.89 18.70 -37.46
C MET A 41 -8.81 18.34 -35.99
N ARG A 42 -8.11 19.14 -35.16
CA ARG A 42 -8.10 18.93 -33.69
C ARG A 42 -9.47 19.11 -33.07
N ASN A 43 -10.23 20.11 -33.50
CA ASN A 43 -11.59 20.31 -33.05
C ASN A 43 -12.51 19.17 -33.52
N ASP A 44 -12.43 18.78 -34.79
CA ASP A 44 -13.24 17.68 -35.32
C ASP A 44 -12.95 16.36 -34.59
N VAL A 45 -11.67 16.08 -34.27
CA VAL A 45 -11.28 14.91 -33.46
C VAL A 45 -11.84 15.00 -32.04
N LYS A 46 -11.83 16.20 -31.44
CA LYS A 46 -12.38 16.40 -30.08
C LYS A 46 -13.89 16.16 -30.08
N ASP A 47 -14.59 16.68 -31.07
CA ASP A 47 -16.04 16.52 -31.18
C ASP A 47 -16.40 15.05 -31.45
N LEU A 48 -15.66 14.35 -32.32
CA LEU A 48 -15.82 12.91 -32.55
C LEU A 48 -15.56 12.06 -31.31
N VAL A 49 -14.56 12.43 -30.48
CA VAL A 49 -14.30 11.73 -29.21
C VAL A 49 -15.44 11.95 -28.22
N THR A 50 -16.03 13.15 -28.17
CA THR A 50 -17.19 13.39 -27.32
C THR A 50 -18.41 12.62 -27.78
N GLU A 51 -18.71 12.60 -29.08
CA GLU A 51 -19.81 11.81 -29.65
C GLU A 51 -19.60 10.31 -29.43
N TYR A 52 -18.36 9.83 -29.61
CA TYR A 52 -18.03 8.43 -29.34
C TYR A 52 -18.30 8.05 -27.87
N ASN A 53 -17.86 8.87 -26.92
CA ASN A 53 -18.09 8.63 -25.51
C ASN A 53 -19.59 8.65 -25.16
N GLU A 54 -20.35 9.61 -25.69
CA GLU A 54 -21.80 9.67 -25.49
C GLU A 54 -22.53 8.45 -26.08
N THR A 55 -22.11 8.00 -27.28
CA THR A 55 -22.71 6.81 -27.89
C THR A 55 -22.34 5.54 -27.13
N GLU A 56 -21.11 5.45 -26.60
CA GLU A 56 -20.67 4.35 -25.76
C GLU A 56 -21.44 4.31 -24.43
N GLU A 57 -21.69 5.47 -23.80
CA GLU A 57 -22.52 5.54 -22.58
C GLU A 57 -23.98 5.15 -22.86
N LYS A 58 -24.57 5.63 -23.95
CA LYS A 58 -25.92 5.22 -24.40
C LYS A 58 -25.99 3.71 -24.65
N LEU A 59 -24.96 3.15 -25.29
CA LEU A 59 -24.89 1.71 -25.56
C LEU A 59 -24.71 0.90 -24.28
N LYS A 60 -23.91 1.38 -23.32
CA LYS A 60 -23.80 0.80 -21.97
C LYS A 60 -25.14 0.86 -21.20
N ALA A 61 -25.84 1.99 -21.31
CA ALA A 61 -27.15 2.14 -20.67
C ALA A 61 -28.21 1.19 -21.27
N LEU A 62 -28.20 0.98 -22.59
CA LEU A 62 -29.10 0.02 -23.27
C LEU A 62 -28.70 -1.45 -23.00
N GLN A 63 -27.43 -1.72 -22.74
CA GLN A 63 -26.94 -3.06 -22.38
C GLN A 63 -27.11 -3.39 -20.89
N SER A 64 -27.50 -2.45 -20.05
CA SER A 64 -27.74 -2.67 -18.61
C SER A 64 -29.07 -3.41 -18.37
N VAL A 65 -29.24 -4.58 -18.97
CA VAL A 65 -30.24 -5.56 -18.50
C VAL A 65 -29.79 -5.99 -17.12
N GLY A 66 -30.72 -5.97 -16.15
CA GLY A 66 -30.43 -6.39 -14.78
C GLY A 66 -29.73 -7.76 -14.78
N GLN A 67 -28.56 -7.85 -14.14
CA GLN A 67 -27.80 -9.08 -14.05
C GLN A 67 -27.91 -9.63 -12.62
N ILE A 68 -28.13 -10.93 -12.51
CA ILE A 68 -28.12 -11.63 -11.23
C ILE A 68 -26.68 -12.08 -10.98
N ILE A 69 -26.18 -11.83 -9.76
CA ILE A 69 -24.88 -12.33 -9.33
C ILE A 69 -25.07 -13.70 -8.69
N GLY A 70 -24.15 -14.62 -8.99
CA GLY A 70 -24.15 -15.95 -8.40
C GLY A 70 -22.76 -16.57 -8.38
N ASP A 71 -22.61 -17.63 -7.58
CA ASP A 71 -21.39 -18.39 -7.44
C ASP A 71 -21.50 -19.76 -8.11
N VAL A 72 -20.51 -20.15 -8.88
CA VAL A 72 -20.44 -21.47 -9.52
C VAL A 72 -20.18 -22.51 -8.44
N LEU A 73 -21.09 -23.46 -8.26
CA LEU A 73 -20.93 -24.57 -7.30
C LEU A 73 -20.19 -25.76 -7.93
N LYS A 74 -20.64 -26.18 -9.11
CA LYS A 74 -20.11 -27.35 -9.78
C LYS A 74 -20.38 -27.26 -11.28
N GLN A 75 -19.45 -27.75 -12.07
CA GLN A 75 -19.64 -28.03 -13.49
C GLN A 75 -20.32 -29.40 -13.63
N ILE A 76 -21.40 -29.48 -14.42
CA ILE A 76 -22.08 -30.76 -14.72
C ILE A 76 -21.53 -31.33 -16.00
N ASP A 77 -21.55 -30.51 -17.08
CA ASP A 77 -21.08 -30.83 -18.41
C ASP A 77 -20.21 -29.68 -18.94
N ASP A 78 -19.58 -29.84 -20.09
CA ASP A 78 -18.78 -28.79 -20.73
C ASP A 78 -19.54 -27.50 -20.99
N GLU A 79 -20.87 -27.52 -20.97
CA GLU A 79 -21.70 -26.35 -21.26
C GLU A 79 -22.65 -25.95 -20.12
N ARG A 80 -22.78 -26.77 -19.08
CA ARG A 80 -23.75 -26.57 -17.99
C ARG A 80 -23.07 -26.50 -16.63
N PHE A 81 -23.44 -25.47 -15.89
CA PHE A 81 -22.92 -25.18 -14.57
C PHE A 81 -24.07 -25.06 -13.56
N ILE A 82 -23.86 -25.55 -12.34
CA ILE A 82 -24.75 -25.24 -11.21
C ILE A 82 -24.26 -23.94 -10.60
N VAL A 83 -25.10 -22.92 -10.60
CA VAL A 83 -24.82 -21.63 -10.00
C VAL A 83 -25.81 -21.36 -8.89
N LYS A 84 -25.33 -20.92 -7.74
CA LYS A 84 -26.13 -20.42 -6.63
C LYS A 84 -26.25 -18.91 -6.78
N ALA A 85 -27.46 -18.40 -7.02
CA ALA A 85 -27.69 -16.96 -7.04
C ALA A 85 -27.54 -16.36 -5.64
N SER A 86 -27.12 -15.10 -5.55
CA SER A 86 -27.03 -14.35 -4.27
C SER A 86 -28.38 -14.25 -3.57
N SER A 87 -29.49 -14.35 -4.32
CA SER A 87 -30.87 -14.42 -3.79
C SER A 87 -31.26 -15.78 -3.16
N GLY A 88 -30.37 -16.79 -3.21
CA GLY A 88 -30.53 -18.09 -2.54
C GLY A 88 -30.77 -19.28 -3.45
N PRO A 89 -31.64 -19.24 -4.51
CA PRO A 89 -31.93 -20.39 -5.33
C PRO A 89 -30.74 -20.86 -6.18
N ARG A 90 -30.72 -22.16 -6.52
CA ARG A 90 -29.71 -22.77 -7.38
C ARG A 90 -30.28 -22.98 -8.77
N TYR A 91 -29.52 -22.61 -9.77
CA TYR A 91 -29.92 -22.75 -11.18
C TYR A 91 -28.89 -23.61 -11.93
N VAL A 92 -29.39 -24.39 -12.89
CA VAL A 92 -28.54 -25.02 -13.91
C VAL A 92 -28.52 -24.09 -15.10
N VAL A 93 -27.38 -23.55 -15.40
CA VAL A 93 -27.21 -22.46 -16.37
C VAL A 93 -26.19 -22.82 -17.42
N GLY A 94 -26.43 -22.31 -18.65
CA GLY A 94 -25.47 -22.40 -19.76
C GLY A 94 -24.42 -21.27 -19.69
N CYS A 95 -23.36 -21.45 -20.46
CA CYS A 95 -22.30 -20.46 -20.59
C CYS A 95 -22.30 -19.82 -21.97
N ARG A 96 -22.02 -18.51 -22.06
CA ARG A 96 -21.84 -17.82 -23.35
C ARG A 96 -20.60 -18.33 -24.06
N SER A 97 -20.67 -18.56 -25.37
CA SER A 97 -19.57 -19.14 -26.18
C SER A 97 -18.26 -18.37 -26.17
N LYS A 98 -18.29 -17.08 -25.82
CA LYS A 98 -17.10 -16.20 -25.76
C LYS A 98 -16.35 -16.29 -24.41
N LEU A 99 -16.84 -17.04 -23.43
CA LEU A 99 -16.23 -17.17 -22.11
C LEU A 99 -15.28 -18.36 -22.03
N ASP A 100 -14.11 -18.14 -21.42
CA ASP A 100 -13.14 -19.20 -21.15
C ASP A 100 -13.69 -20.14 -20.09
N LYS A 101 -14.17 -21.30 -20.49
CA LYS A 101 -14.74 -22.33 -19.61
C LYS A 101 -13.72 -22.84 -18.56
N ALA A 102 -12.43 -22.84 -18.90
CA ALA A 102 -11.36 -23.26 -17.98
C ALA A 102 -11.20 -22.38 -16.74
N LYS A 103 -11.68 -21.12 -16.82
CA LYS A 103 -11.62 -20.16 -15.70
C LYS A 103 -12.82 -20.29 -14.74
N LEU A 104 -13.88 -21.01 -15.13
CA LEU A 104 -15.08 -21.19 -14.34
C LEU A 104 -14.92 -22.35 -13.32
N LYS A 105 -14.04 -22.17 -12.35
CA LYS A 105 -13.83 -23.12 -11.27
C LYS A 105 -14.95 -23.04 -10.21
N PRO A 106 -15.19 -24.10 -9.42
CA PRO A 106 -16.08 -24.02 -8.27
C PRO A 106 -15.66 -22.86 -7.34
N GLY A 107 -16.63 -22.03 -6.93
CA GLY A 107 -16.40 -20.81 -6.16
C GLY A 107 -16.13 -19.56 -6.98
N THR A 108 -16.11 -19.64 -8.31
CA THR A 108 -15.98 -18.44 -9.17
C THR A 108 -17.28 -17.67 -9.20
N ARG A 109 -17.21 -16.36 -9.01
CA ARG A 109 -18.36 -15.45 -9.08
C ARG A 109 -18.66 -15.10 -10.53
N VAL A 110 -19.94 -15.15 -10.88
CA VAL A 110 -20.39 -14.92 -12.25
C VAL A 110 -21.62 -14.02 -12.28
N SER A 111 -21.77 -13.28 -13.36
CA SER A 111 -23.00 -12.56 -13.66
C SER A 111 -23.88 -13.40 -14.61
N LEU A 112 -25.13 -13.55 -14.22
CA LEU A 112 -26.17 -14.23 -14.99
C LEU A 112 -27.09 -13.19 -15.61
N ASP A 113 -27.53 -13.43 -16.82
CA ASP A 113 -28.62 -12.67 -17.41
C ASP A 113 -29.91 -13.00 -16.70
N MET A 114 -30.69 -11.98 -16.32
CA MET A 114 -31.94 -12.14 -15.60
C MET A 114 -33.05 -12.87 -16.41
N THR A 115 -33.00 -12.76 -17.74
CA THR A 115 -33.96 -13.33 -18.65
C THR A 115 -33.63 -14.75 -19.08
N THR A 116 -32.39 -14.97 -19.51
CA THR A 116 -31.95 -16.25 -20.08
C THR A 116 -31.23 -17.14 -19.07
N LEU A 117 -30.91 -16.61 -17.90
CA LEU A 117 -30.11 -17.27 -16.84
C LEU A 117 -28.77 -17.85 -17.39
N THR A 118 -28.19 -17.24 -18.41
CA THR A 118 -26.90 -17.65 -18.95
C THR A 118 -25.76 -16.88 -18.30
N ILE A 119 -24.61 -17.52 -18.12
CA ILE A 119 -23.39 -16.87 -17.61
C ILE A 119 -22.87 -15.89 -18.66
N MET A 120 -22.91 -14.60 -18.34
CA MET A 120 -22.50 -13.50 -19.23
C MET A 120 -21.03 -13.16 -19.12
N ARG A 121 -20.52 -13.08 -17.90
CA ARG A 121 -19.12 -12.79 -17.60
C ARG A 121 -18.72 -13.30 -16.23
N GLN A 122 -17.45 -13.54 -16.06
CA GLN A 122 -16.84 -13.77 -14.76
C GLN A 122 -16.71 -12.43 -14.03
N LEU A 123 -17.10 -12.41 -12.77
CA LEU A 123 -16.91 -11.26 -11.90
C LEU A 123 -15.69 -11.50 -11.01
N PRO A 124 -14.96 -10.46 -10.64
CA PRO A 124 -13.96 -10.57 -9.60
C PRO A 124 -14.63 -11.01 -8.28
N ARG A 125 -13.84 -11.67 -7.43
CA ARG A 125 -14.33 -12.07 -6.11
C ARG A 125 -14.76 -10.82 -5.35
N GLU A 126 -15.91 -10.87 -4.71
CA GLU A 126 -16.33 -9.79 -3.82
C GLU A 126 -15.43 -9.83 -2.59
N VAL A 127 -14.64 -8.80 -2.46
CA VAL A 127 -13.82 -8.59 -1.29
C VAL A 127 -14.66 -7.77 -0.32
N ASP A 128 -14.71 -8.18 0.93
CA ASP A 128 -15.40 -7.42 1.96
C ASP A 128 -14.87 -5.97 1.96
N PRO A 129 -15.75 -4.96 2.00
CA PRO A 129 -15.34 -3.55 2.08
C PRO A 129 -14.31 -3.29 3.17
N THR A 130 -14.32 -4.09 4.24
CA THR A 130 -13.37 -4.01 5.34
C THR A 130 -11.93 -4.31 4.92
N VAL A 131 -11.73 -5.25 3.99
CA VAL A 131 -10.41 -5.59 3.44
C VAL A 131 -9.90 -4.44 2.56
N TYR A 132 -10.77 -3.73 1.84
CA TYR A 132 -10.38 -2.54 1.10
C TYR A 132 -9.88 -1.41 2.01
N HIS A 133 -10.45 -1.25 3.20
CA HIS A 133 -9.94 -0.30 4.19
C HIS A 133 -8.55 -0.68 4.73
N MET A 134 -8.22 -1.98 4.74
CA MET A 134 -6.89 -2.47 5.10
C MET A 134 -5.83 -2.19 4.02
N LEU A 135 -6.26 -2.00 2.75
CA LEU A 135 -5.43 -1.58 1.62
C LEU A 135 -5.11 -0.08 1.62
N GLY A 136 -5.84 0.73 2.39
CA GLY A 136 -5.90 2.18 2.27
C GLY A 136 -4.64 2.97 2.65
N GLU A 137 -3.57 2.31 3.01
CA GLU A 137 -2.27 2.95 3.15
C GLU A 137 -1.33 2.38 2.08
N ASP A 138 -1.23 3.09 0.95
CA ASP A 138 -0.07 2.88 0.07
C ASP A 138 1.18 2.82 0.93
N ALA A 139 2.07 1.90 0.64
CA ALA A 139 3.36 1.79 1.35
C ALA A 139 4.14 3.11 1.32
N GLY A 140 3.63 4.09 0.55
CA GLY A 140 3.89 5.53 0.59
C GLY A 140 5.36 5.87 0.49
N GLY A 141 6.09 5.38 -0.51
CA GLY A 141 7.45 5.85 -0.81
C GLY A 141 8.45 5.81 0.36
N ILE A 142 8.09 5.16 1.49
CA ILE A 142 8.95 5.00 2.66
C ILE A 142 10.05 4.01 2.30
N THR A 143 11.29 4.49 2.31
CA THR A 143 12.46 3.66 2.02
C THR A 143 13.19 3.30 3.31
N PHE A 144 14.04 2.28 3.26
CA PHE A 144 14.88 1.91 4.41
C PHE A 144 15.83 3.04 4.86
N SER A 145 16.10 4.03 3.99
CA SER A 145 16.88 5.22 4.34
C SER A 145 16.18 6.14 5.36
N SER A 146 14.85 6.01 5.51
CA SER A 146 14.10 6.73 6.55
C SER A 146 14.12 6.03 7.92
N ILE A 147 14.84 4.90 8.03
CA ILE A 147 14.96 4.12 9.27
C ILE A 147 16.41 4.19 9.73
N GLY A 148 16.65 4.71 10.93
CA GLY A 148 17.98 4.78 11.53
C GLY A 148 18.27 3.62 12.48
N GLY A 149 19.49 3.10 12.45
CA GLY A 149 20.07 2.24 13.47
C GLY A 149 19.58 0.79 13.54
N LEU A 150 18.80 0.30 12.57
CA LEU A 150 18.27 -1.09 12.54
C LEU A 150 18.87 -1.93 11.40
N ASN A 151 20.15 -1.75 11.09
CA ASN A 151 20.79 -2.38 9.92
C ASN A 151 20.77 -3.91 9.97
N GLU A 152 21.00 -4.53 11.12
CA GLU A 152 20.97 -5.99 11.31
C GLU A 152 19.55 -6.53 11.11
N GLN A 153 18.56 -5.88 11.73
CA GLN A 153 17.16 -6.27 11.64
C GLN A 153 16.62 -6.11 10.20
N ILE A 154 17.02 -5.05 9.52
CA ILE A 154 16.68 -4.85 8.09
C ILE A 154 17.28 -5.96 7.25
N ARG A 155 18.53 -6.36 7.50
CA ARG A 155 19.19 -7.45 6.78
C ARG A 155 18.48 -8.77 7.00
N GLU A 156 18.22 -9.14 8.25
CA GLU A 156 17.48 -10.36 8.59
C GLU A 156 16.09 -10.37 7.95
N LEU A 157 15.37 -9.25 7.99
CA LEU A 157 14.04 -9.13 7.43
C LEU A 157 14.05 -9.28 5.90
N ARG A 158 15.05 -8.71 5.23
CA ARG A 158 15.26 -8.90 3.78
C ARG A 158 15.56 -10.35 3.42
N GLU A 159 16.40 -11.02 4.19
CA GLU A 159 16.75 -12.42 3.97
C GLU A 159 15.51 -13.34 4.11
N VAL A 160 14.61 -13.03 5.03
CA VAL A 160 13.44 -13.87 5.32
C VAL A 160 12.25 -13.58 4.41
N ILE A 161 12.04 -12.34 3.99
CA ILE A 161 10.85 -11.95 3.24
C ILE A 161 11.17 -11.54 1.80
N GLU A 162 12.16 -10.67 1.59
CA GLU A 162 12.49 -10.14 0.26
C GLU A 162 13.10 -11.22 -0.64
N LEU A 163 14.10 -11.96 -0.13
CA LEU A 163 14.78 -12.98 -0.93
C LEU A 163 13.84 -14.09 -1.44
N PRO A 164 12.93 -14.67 -0.64
CA PRO A 164 12.00 -15.68 -1.15
C PRO A 164 11.01 -15.15 -2.19
N LEU A 165 10.68 -13.87 -2.16
CA LEU A 165 9.77 -13.24 -3.12
C LEU A 165 10.48 -12.87 -4.42
N THR A 166 11.74 -12.42 -4.33
CA THR A 166 12.52 -11.97 -5.48
C THR A 166 13.19 -13.15 -6.19
N ASN A 167 13.77 -14.09 -5.45
CA ASN A 167 14.54 -15.22 -5.99
C ASN A 167 14.14 -16.57 -5.37
N PRO A 168 12.93 -17.08 -5.64
CA PRO A 168 12.47 -18.36 -5.09
C PRO A 168 13.33 -19.56 -5.50
N GLU A 169 13.99 -19.47 -6.66
CA GLU A 169 14.85 -20.54 -7.19
C GLU A 169 16.07 -20.84 -6.29
N LEU A 170 16.59 -19.85 -5.56
CA LEU A 170 17.70 -20.08 -4.64
C LEU A 170 17.31 -21.06 -3.53
N PHE A 171 16.11 -20.92 -2.98
CA PHE A 171 15.60 -21.80 -1.93
C PHE A 171 15.36 -23.22 -2.46
N ASN A 172 14.85 -23.35 -3.69
CA ASN A 172 14.64 -24.63 -4.35
C ASN A 172 15.97 -25.34 -4.62
N ARG A 173 17.03 -24.62 -5.04
CA ARG A 173 18.36 -25.19 -5.28
C ARG A 173 19.02 -25.72 -4.01
N VAL A 174 18.84 -24.98 -2.90
CA VAL A 174 19.37 -25.38 -1.58
C VAL A 174 18.51 -26.45 -0.92
N GLY A 175 17.24 -26.63 -1.37
CA GLY A 175 16.28 -27.58 -0.81
C GLY A 175 15.65 -27.10 0.51
N ILE A 176 15.66 -25.80 0.78
CA ILE A 176 15.10 -25.22 2.00
C ILE A 176 13.72 -24.62 1.68
N LYS A 177 12.72 -24.89 2.52
CA LYS A 177 11.43 -24.23 2.42
C LYS A 177 11.54 -22.78 2.89
N PRO A 178 11.10 -21.80 2.10
CA PRO A 178 11.14 -20.40 2.49
C PRO A 178 10.22 -20.15 3.70
N PRO A 179 10.67 -19.36 4.68
CA PRO A 179 9.86 -19.01 5.85
C PRO A 179 8.57 -18.30 5.44
N LYS A 180 7.47 -18.63 6.12
CA LYS A 180 6.14 -18.07 5.84
C LYS A 180 5.92 -16.74 6.53
N GLY A 181 6.43 -16.59 7.74
CA GLY A 181 6.18 -15.41 8.55
C GLY A 181 7.31 -15.05 9.50
N VAL A 182 7.27 -13.78 9.92
CA VAL A 182 8.20 -13.16 10.86
C VAL A 182 7.44 -12.48 11.98
N LEU A 183 7.92 -12.66 13.22
CA LEU A 183 7.46 -11.90 14.38
C LEU A 183 8.47 -10.78 14.67
N LEU A 184 8.01 -9.53 14.63
CA LEU A 184 8.72 -8.36 15.12
C LEU A 184 8.28 -8.08 16.56
N TYR A 185 9.20 -8.09 17.50
CA TYR A 185 8.86 -7.81 18.91
C TYR A 185 9.82 -6.81 19.52
N GLY A 186 9.37 -6.10 20.54
CA GLY A 186 10.17 -5.11 21.23
C GLY A 186 9.32 -3.96 21.78
N PRO A 187 9.95 -2.99 22.47
CA PRO A 187 9.26 -1.87 23.08
C PRO A 187 8.41 -1.07 22.08
N PRO A 188 7.36 -0.37 22.53
CA PRO A 188 6.57 0.51 21.68
C PRO A 188 7.43 1.68 21.14
N GLY A 189 7.06 2.19 19.96
CA GLY A 189 7.74 3.35 19.38
C GLY A 189 9.13 3.08 18.78
N THR A 190 9.54 1.81 18.63
CA THR A 190 10.84 1.43 18.04
C THR A 190 10.82 1.30 16.51
N GLY A 191 9.66 1.51 15.86
CA GLY A 191 9.56 1.55 14.40
C GLY A 191 9.15 0.26 13.72
N LYS A 192 8.54 -0.73 14.42
CA LYS A 192 8.07 -2.01 13.87
C LYS A 192 7.18 -1.84 12.63
N THR A 193 6.16 -1.00 12.73
CA THR A 193 5.24 -0.69 11.63
C THR A 193 5.93 0.02 10.46
N LEU A 194 6.88 0.93 10.78
CA LEU A 194 7.66 1.66 9.78
C LEU A 194 8.56 0.72 8.99
N LEU A 195 9.17 -0.25 9.68
CA LEU A 195 10.03 -1.27 9.08
C LEU A 195 9.25 -2.15 8.08
N ALA A 196 8.05 -2.58 8.46
CA ALA A 196 7.19 -3.37 7.59
C ALA A 196 6.75 -2.60 6.34
N ARG A 197 6.44 -1.31 6.46
CA ARG A 197 6.12 -0.44 5.32
C ARG A 197 7.31 -0.26 4.37
N ALA A 198 8.48 0.00 4.92
CA ALA A 198 9.69 0.15 4.11
C ALA A 198 10.03 -1.13 3.34
N LEU A 199 9.80 -2.30 3.97
CA LEU A 199 9.95 -3.58 3.31
C LEU A 199 9.01 -3.75 2.13
N ALA A 200 7.71 -3.50 2.34
CA ALA A 200 6.69 -3.64 1.31
C ALA A 200 6.92 -2.70 0.12
N SER A 201 7.32 -1.44 0.40
CA SER A 201 7.70 -0.48 -0.62
C SER A 201 8.91 -0.94 -1.44
N GLY A 202 9.91 -1.56 -0.79
CA GLY A 202 11.12 -2.07 -1.46
C GLY A 202 10.86 -3.23 -2.43
N ILE A 203 9.86 -4.06 -2.15
CA ILE A 203 9.53 -5.26 -2.94
C ILE A 203 8.49 -4.96 -4.04
N GLN A 204 7.87 -3.78 -4.04
CA GLN A 204 6.69 -3.45 -4.87
C GLN A 204 5.54 -4.47 -4.69
N ALA A 205 5.39 -5.00 -3.48
CA ALA A 205 4.34 -5.93 -3.13
C ALA A 205 3.09 -5.20 -2.63
N THR A 206 1.92 -5.84 -2.82
CA THR A 206 0.68 -5.39 -2.20
C THR A 206 0.84 -5.42 -0.68
N PHE A 207 0.53 -4.31 -0.01
CA PHE A 207 0.66 -4.18 1.43
C PHE A 207 -0.72 -4.15 2.11
N LEU A 208 -0.97 -5.14 2.95
CA LEU A 208 -2.17 -5.21 3.77
C LEU A 208 -1.80 -4.92 5.23
N LYS A 209 -2.25 -3.78 5.73
CA LYS A 209 -2.06 -3.41 7.14
C LYS A 209 -3.32 -3.73 7.94
N VAL A 210 -3.14 -4.51 8.96
CA VAL A 210 -4.21 -4.94 9.86
C VAL A 210 -3.81 -4.67 11.31
N VAL A 211 -4.72 -4.14 12.09
CA VAL A 211 -4.56 -4.02 13.54
C VAL A 211 -5.44 -5.09 14.18
N ALA A 212 -4.82 -5.99 14.93
CA ALA A 212 -5.49 -7.16 15.47
C ALA A 212 -6.63 -6.80 16.43
N SER A 213 -6.47 -5.78 17.27
CA SER A 213 -7.51 -5.25 18.14
C SER A 213 -8.75 -4.78 17.37
N ALA A 214 -8.55 -4.10 16.23
CA ALA A 214 -9.67 -3.62 15.42
C ALA A 214 -10.51 -4.74 14.79
N ILE A 215 -9.93 -5.91 14.53
CA ILE A 215 -10.67 -7.08 14.03
C ILE A 215 -11.60 -7.62 15.12
N VAL A 216 -11.12 -7.69 16.36
CA VAL A 216 -11.90 -8.22 17.48
C VAL A 216 -13.04 -7.27 17.85
N ASP A 217 -12.75 -5.97 17.96
CA ASP A 217 -13.70 -4.97 18.46
C ASP A 217 -14.82 -4.67 17.49
N LYS A 218 -14.49 -4.55 16.18
CA LYS A 218 -15.47 -4.13 15.17
C LYS A 218 -16.33 -5.27 14.61
N TYR A 219 -15.83 -6.50 14.65
CA TYR A 219 -16.39 -7.63 13.92
C TYR A 219 -16.73 -8.81 14.82
N ILE A 220 -17.34 -8.55 15.96
CA ILE A 220 -17.79 -9.60 16.88
C ILE A 220 -18.71 -10.59 16.15
N GLY A 221 -18.32 -11.86 16.08
CA GLY A 221 -19.01 -12.92 15.34
C GLY A 221 -18.55 -13.10 13.90
N GLU A 222 -17.86 -12.14 13.29
CA GLU A 222 -17.39 -12.19 11.89
C GLU A 222 -15.87 -12.14 11.75
N SER A 223 -15.11 -11.94 12.83
CA SER A 223 -13.66 -11.78 12.84
C SER A 223 -12.90 -12.91 12.12
N ALA A 224 -13.31 -14.15 12.33
CA ALA A 224 -12.76 -15.30 11.62
C ALA A 224 -13.03 -15.27 10.10
N ARG A 225 -14.18 -14.71 9.66
CA ARG A 225 -14.50 -14.53 8.24
C ARG A 225 -13.59 -13.47 7.63
N VAL A 226 -13.41 -12.34 8.30
CA VAL A 226 -12.53 -11.25 7.84
C VAL A 226 -11.09 -11.74 7.66
N VAL A 227 -10.57 -12.54 8.62
CA VAL A 227 -9.24 -13.15 8.49
C VAL A 227 -9.17 -14.04 7.24
N ARG A 228 -10.16 -14.89 7.00
CA ARG A 228 -10.20 -15.77 5.82
C ARG A 228 -10.24 -14.98 4.51
N GLU A 229 -11.04 -13.93 4.44
CA GLU A 229 -11.14 -13.07 3.27
C GLU A 229 -9.86 -12.28 3.02
N MET A 230 -9.20 -11.80 4.08
CA MET A 230 -7.90 -11.13 3.99
C MET A 230 -6.84 -12.05 3.37
N PHE A 231 -6.73 -13.30 3.82
CA PHE A 231 -5.80 -14.27 3.22
C PHE A 231 -6.21 -14.64 1.79
N GLY A 232 -7.52 -14.75 1.51
CA GLY A 232 -8.03 -14.96 0.16
C GLY A 232 -7.64 -13.83 -0.79
N TYR A 233 -7.84 -12.59 -0.35
CA TYR A 233 -7.41 -11.41 -1.10
C TYR A 233 -5.89 -11.40 -1.35
N ALA A 234 -5.09 -11.69 -0.32
CA ALA A 234 -3.64 -11.76 -0.45
C ALA A 234 -3.17 -12.82 -1.46
N LYS A 235 -3.86 -13.96 -1.52
CA LYS A 235 -3.58 -15.01 -2.52
C LYS A 235 -3.91 -14.57 -3.95
N ASP A 236 -4.97 -13.78 -4.12
CA ASP A 236 -5.40 -13.29 -5.44
C ASP A 236 -4.51 -12.15 -5.97
N HIS A 237 -3.83 -11.42 -5.06
CA HIS A 237 -3.00 -10.24 -5.37
C HIS A 237 -1.52 -10.44 -4.97
N GLN A 238 -0.94 -11.51 -5.43
CA GLN A 238 0.48 -11.81 -5.20
C GLN A 238 1.40 -10.97 -6.11
N PRO A 239 2.58 -10.54 -5.64
CA PRO A 239 3.17 -10.73 -4.31
C PRO A 239 2.50 -9.84 -3.26
N CYS A 240 2.26 -10.38 -2.05
CA CYS A 240 1.57 -9.67 -0.98
C CYS A 240 2.27 -9.84 0.36
N VAL A 241 2.35 -8.74 1.11
CA VAL A 241 2.84 -8.72 2.49
C VAL A 241 1.70 -8.32 3.42
N ILE A 242 1.28 -9.22 4.28
CA ILE A 242 0.30 -8.96 5.34
C ILE A 242 1.05 -8.53 6.59
N PHE A 243 0.81 -7.30 7.04
CA PHE A 243 1.34 -6.79 8.30
C PHE A 243 0.21 -6.74 9.33
N MET A 244 0.37 -7.50 10.42
CA MET A 244 -0.56 -7.52 11.53
C MET A 244 0.08 -6.92 12.77
N ASP A 245 -0.44 -5.77 13.19
CA ASP A 245 0.03 -5.07 14.40
C ASP A 245 -0.80 -5.47 15.62
N GLU A 246 -0.22 -5.31 16.82
CA GLU A 246 -0.87 -5.60 18.10
C GLU A 246 -1.42 -7.05 18.19
N VAL A 247 -0.64 -8.01 17.73
CA VAL A 247 -1.07 -9.42 17.66
C VAL A 247 -1.41 -9.99 19.06
N ASP A 248 -0.89 -9.40 20.11
CA ASP A 248 -1.22 -9.73 21.50
C ASP A 248 -2.73 -9.61 21.82
N ALA A 249 -3.49 -8.80 21.06
CA ALA A 249 -4.95 -8.72 21.21
C ALA A 249 -5.67 -10.02 20.80
N ILE A 250 -5.13 -10.76 19.82
CA ILE A 250 -5.71 -12.04 19.34
C ILE A 250 -4.91 -13.24 19.86
N GLY A 251 -3.58 -13.09 19.90
CA GLY A 251 -2.63 -14.15 20.21
C GLY A 251 -2.34 -14.35 21.69
N GLY A 252 -3.06 -13.69 22.61
CA GLY A 252 -2.85 -13.84 24.03
C GLY A 252 -3.08 -15.27 24.54
N SER A 253 -2.26 -15.71 25.50
CA SER A 253 -2.42 -17.02 26.13
C SER A 253 -3.77 -17.10 26.83
N ARG A 254 -4.47 -18.18 26.60
CA ARG A 254 -5.82 -18.59 27.01
C ARG A 254 -6.42 -17.77 28.16
N PHE A 255 -7.36 -16.90 27.80
CA PHE A 255 -8.22 -16.27 28.78
C PHE A 255 -9.08 -17.35 29.47
N SER A 256 -8.99 -17.43 30.79
CA SER A 256 -9.61 -18.50 31.58
C SER A 256 -11.07 -18.23 31.98
N GLU A 257 -11.64 -17.09 31.61
CA GLU A 257 -12.94 -16.64 32.15
C GLU A 257 -14.18 -16.98 31.30
N GLY A 258 -14.00 -17.64 30.15
CA GLY A 258 -15.14 -18.25 29.42
C GLY A 258 -16.20 -17.27 28.89
N THR A 259 -15.86 -15.98 28.74
CA THR A 259 -16.77 -14.97 28.17
C THR A 259 -17.02 -15.23 26.69
N SER A 260 -18.11 -14.69 26.14
CA SER A 260 -18.40 -14.79 24.70
C SER A 260 -17.32 -14.13 23.84
N ALA A 261 -16.69 -13.06 24.33
CA ALA A 261 -15.58 -12.38 23.69
C ALA A 261 -14.34 -13.27 23.61
N ASP A 262 -14.01 -13.99 24.69
CA ASP A 262 -12.85 -14.89 24.71
C ASP A 262 -12.99 -16.04 23.71
N ARG A 263 -14.19 -16.57 23.53
CA ARG A 263 -14.47 -17.63 22.53
C ARG A 263 -14.26 -17.11 21.09
N GLU A 264 -14.66 -15.86 20.84
CA GLU A 264 -14.49 -15.25 19.54
C GLU A 264 -13.00 -14.97 19.23
N ILE A 265 -12.25 -14.49 20.22
CA ILE A 265 -10.79 -14.31 20.11
C ILE A 265 -10.11 -15.65 19.81
N GLN A 266 -10.47 -16.72 20.54
CA GLN A 266 -9.94 -18.05 20.28
C GLN A 266 -10.29 -18.56 18.89
N ARG A 267 -11.54 -18.33 18.42
CA ARG A 267 -11.96 -18.71 17.09
C ARG A 267 -11.17 -17.99 16.01
N THR A 268 -10.93 -16.69 16.21
CA THR A 268 -10.12 -15.88 15.29
C THR A 268 -8.67 -16.35 15.26
N LEU A 269 -8.10 -16.66 16.43
CA LEU A 269 -6.76 -17.24 16.53
C LEU A 269 -6.66 -18.60 15.82
N MET A 270 -7.65 -19.49 16.03
CA MET A 270 -7.68 -20.79 15.35
C MET A 270 -7.79 -20.65 13.83
N GLU A 271 -8.60 -19.70 13.33
CA GLU A 271 -8.68 -19.42 11.91
C GLU A 271 -7.34 -18.89 11.36
N LEU A 272 -6.69 -17.96 12.09
CA LEU A 272 -5.38 -17.45 11.73
C LEU A 272 -4.33 -18.58 11.64
N LEU A 273 -4.31 -19.47 12.64
CA LEU A 273 -3.43 -20.64 12.64
C LEU A 273 -3.72 -21.59 11.47
N ASN A 274 -4.99 -21.82 11.15
CA ASN A 274 -5.39 -22.64 10.01
C ASN A 274 -4.94 -22.03 8.68
N GLN A 275 -5.00 -20.72 8.53
CA GLN A 275 -4.54 -20.04 7.32
C GLN A 275 -3.01 -20.10 7.17
N LEU A 276 -2.27 -20.04 8.29
CA LEU A 276 -0.81 -20.17 8.30
C LEU A 276 -0.34 -21.60 8.04
N ASP A 277 -1.06 -22.59 8.61
CA ASP A 277 -0.74 -24.02 8.45
C ASP A 277 -1.31 -24.62 7.18
N GLY A 278 -2.25 -23.94 6.51
CA GLY A 278 -3.09 -24.47 5.45
C GLY A 278 -2.37 -25.40 4.49
N PHE A 279 -3.08 -26.47 4.03
CA PHE A 279 -2.61 -27.46 3.06
C PHE A 279 -2.19 -26.85 1.72
N GLU A 280 -2.66 -25.65 1.42
CA GLU A 280 -2.25 -24.88 0.25
C GLU A 280 -1.05 -24.01 0.61
N ASP A 281 0.00 -24.08 -0.20
CA ASP A 281 1.12 -23.17 -0.09
C ASP A 281 0.62 -21.72 -0.20
N LEU A 282 1.05 -20.87 0.73
CA LEU A 282 0.70 -19.43 0.72
C LEU A 282 1.27 -18.70 -0.52
N GLY A 283 2.03 -19.41 -1.37
CA GLY A 283 2.65 -18.85 -2.56
C GLY A 283 3.58 -17.68 -2.22
N GLN A 284 3.37 -16.57 -2.91
CA GLN A 284 4.13 -15.33 -2.69
C GLN A 284 3.47 -14.39 -1.65
N VAL A 285 2.75 -14.96 -0.67
CA VAL A 285 2.20 -14.21 0.47
C VAL A 285 3.11 -14.38 1.67
N LYS A 286 3.54 -13.27 2.26
CA LYS A 286 4.37 -13.25 3.47
C LYS A 286 3.66 -12.55 4.60
N MET A 287 3.81 -13.08 5.82
CA MET A 287 3.20 -12.54 7.02
C MET A 287 4.24 -11.87 7.90
N VAL A 288 3.97 -10.64 8.31
CA VAL A 288 4.76 -9.92 9.31
C VAL A 288 3.84 -9.58 10.48
N MET A 289 4.13 -10.12 11.64
CA MET A 289 3.39 -9.82 12.85
C MET A 289 4.20 -8.93 13.76
N ALA A 290 3.55 -8.00 14.45
CA ALA A 290 4.21 -7.13 15.42
C ALA A 290 3.50 -7.18 16.78
N THR A 291 4.31 -7.20 17.85
CA THR A 291 3.83 -7.15 19.22
C THR A 291 4.76 -6.34 20.11
N ASN A 292 4.18 -5.70 21.12
CA ASN A 292 4.94 -5.07 22.19
C ASN A 292 5.14 -6.02 23.39
N ARG A 293 4.42 -7.15 23.42
CA ARG A 293 4.36 -8.08 24.56
C ARG A 293 4.53 -9.52 24.10
N PRO A 294 5.75 -9.94 23.77
CA PRO A 294 6.01 -11.29 23.28
C PRO A 294 5.67 -12.41 24.29
N ASP A 295 5.70 -12.09 25.58
CA ASP A 295 5.49 -13.05 26.69
C ASP A 295 4.05 -13.57 26.74
N ILE A 296 3.08 -12.80 26.22
CA ILE A 296 1.65 -13.12 26.29
C ILE A 296 1.23 -14.02 25.13
N LEU A 297 2.03 -14.07 24.05
CA LEU A 297 1.64 -14.78 22.84
C LEU A 297 1.51 -16.30 23.05
N ASP A 298 0.47 -16.89 22.44
CA ASP A 298 0.28 -18.33 22.42
C ASP A 298 1.48 -19.00 21.72
N PRO A 299 2.15 -19.97 22.38
CA PRO A 299 3.25 -20.73 21.77
C PRO A 299 2.90 -21.39 20.43
N ALA A 300 1.62 -21.64 20.17
CA ALA A 300 1.15 -22.19 18.92
C ALA A 300 1.47 -21.32 17.69
N LEU A 301 1.48 -19.98 17.84
CA LEU A 301 1.89 -19.05 16.79
C LEU A 301 3.38 -19.19 16.44
N LEU A 302 4.19 -19.52 17.43
CA LEU A 302 5.65 -19.53 17.34
C LEU A 302 6.23 -20.88 16.89
N ARG A 303 5.35 -21.82 16.46
CA ARG A 303 5.80 -23.12 15.96
C ARG A 303 6.44 -22.99 14.58
N PRO A 304 7.47 -23.82 14.27
CA PRO A 304 8.04 -23.89 12.94
C PRO A 304 6.97 -24.15 11.87
N GLY A 305 7.06 -23.48 10.72
CA GLY A 305 6.08 -23.53 9.65
C GLY A 305 4.98 -22.46 9.74
N ARG A 306 4.96 -21.64 10.80
CA ARG A 306 4.06 -20.48 11.01
C ARG A 306 4.85 -19.18 11.05
N LEU A 307 5.31 -18.80 12.25
CA LEU A 307 6.24 -17.68 12.44
C LEU A 307 7.64 -18.26 12.66
N ASP A 308 8.34 -18.47 11.56
CA ASP A 308 9.63 -19.19 11.59
C ASP A 308 10.75 -18.36 12.20
N ARG A 309 10.66 -17.04 12.14
CA ARG A 309 11.67 -16.12 12.61
C ARG A 309 11.10 -15.10 13.58
N LYS A 310 11.90 -14.81 14.61
CA LYS A 310 11.61 -13.78 15.61
C LYS A 310 12.75 -12.75 15.54
N ILE A 311 12.40 -11.52 15.28
CA ILE A 311 13.36 -10.42 15.17
C ILE A 311 13.07 -9.44 16.30
N GLU A 312 14.05 -9.28 17.19
CA GLU A 312 13.99 -8.28 18.26
C GLU A 312 14.32 -6.89 17.73
N ILE A 313 13.48 -5.93 18.06
CA ILE A 313 13.72 -4.53 17.77
C ILE A 313 13.97 -3.82 19.09
N PRO A 314 15.25 -3.70 19.52
CA PRO A 314 15.61 -3.11 20.79
C PRO A 314 15.42 -1.58 20.77
N LEU A 315 15.59 -0.97 21.93
CA LEU A 315 15.73 0.48 22.02
C LEU A 315 16.98 0.92 21.26
N PRO A 316 16.94 2.09 20.58
CA PRO A 316 18.06 2.57 19.78
C PRO A 316 19.26 2.91 20.68
N ASN A 317 20.45 2.46 20.29
CA ASN A 317 21.72 2.85 20.89
C ASN A 317 22.07 4.31 20.56
N GLU A 318 23.13 4.86 21.11
CA GLU A 318 23.51 6.27 20.93
C GLU A 318 23.70 6.64 19.43
N ALA A 319 24.39 5.81 18.66
CA ALA A 319 24.56 6.03 17.22
C ALA A 319 23.24 6.00 16.46
N ALA A 320 22.38 5.03 16.79
CA ALA A 320 21.03 4.93 16.19
C ALA A 320 20.14 6.13 16.54
N ARG A 321 20.20 6.62 17.81
CA ARG A 321 19.46 7.82 18.21
C ARG A 321 19.91 9.05 17.42
N LEU A 322 21.20 9.16 17.15
CA LEU A 322 21.76 10.24 16.34
C LEU A 322 21.24 10.18 14.89
N ASP A 323 21.24 8.99 14.28
CA ASP A 323 20.72 8.79 12.93
C ASP A 323 19.22 9.11 12.85
N ILE A 324 18.42 8.60 13.80
CA ILE A 324 16.98 8.86 13.89
C ILE A 324 16.70 10.36 14.03
N LEU A 325 17.46 11.04 14.91
CA LEU A 325 17.30 12.47 15.13
C LEU A 325 17.63 13.27 13.86
N ARG A 326 18.71 12.91 13.15
CA ARG A 326 19.06 13.52 11.86
C ARG A 326 17.95 13.36 10.81
N ILE A 327 17.38 12.14 10.71
CA ILE A 327 16.29 11.85 9.77
C ILE A 327 15.07 12.73 10.08
N HIS A 328 14.64 12.81 11.34
CA HIS A 328 13.48 13.60 11.74
C HIS A 328 13.72 15.11 11.73
N ALA A 329 14.98 15.53 11.93
CA ALA A 329 15.35 16.92 11.85
C ALA A 329 15.56 17.39 10.38
N ALA A 330 15.75 16.48 9.41
CA ALA A 330 16.02 16.86 8.01
C ALA A 330 14.97 17.82 7.41
N PRO A 331 13.66 17.60 7.55
CA PRO A 331 12.64 18.48 6.96
C PRO A 331 12.47 19.82 7.71
N ILE A 332 13.11 20.01 8.87
CA ILE A 332 12.91 21.21 9.70
C ILE A 332 13.90 22.30 9.28
N THR A 333 13.40 23.54 9.13
CA THR A 333 14.23 24.71 8.89
C THR A 333 15.08 25.01 10.14
N LYS A 334 16.39 25.03 9.99
CA LYS A 334 17.36 25.23 11.07
C LYS A 334 18.21 26.44 10.81
N ARG A 335 18.66 27.10 11.87
CA ARG A 335 19.63 28.19 11.79
C ARG A 335 20.79 27.94 12.75
N GLY A 336 22.02 27.99 12.23
CA GLY A 336 23.23 27.70 12.97
C GLY A 336 23.63 26.23 12.89
N GLU A 337 24.76 25.91 13.47
CA GLU A 337 25.22 24.53 13.66
C GLU A 337 24.52 23.96 14.89
N ILE A 338 23.94 22.77 14.73
CA ILE A 338 23.23 22.07 15.82
C ILE A 338 24.09 20.88 16.21
N ASP A 339 24.50 20.84 17.48
CA ASP A 339 25.17 19.69 18.06
C ASP A 339 24.17 18.60 18.47
N TYR A 340 23.92 17.67 17.54
CA TYR A 340 23.04 16.53 17.78
C TYR A 340 23.59 15.54 18.81
N GLU A 341 24.93 15.48 19.01
CA GLU A 341 25.53 14.57 19.96
C GLU A 341 25.19 14.97 21.40
N SER A 342 25.23 16.27 21.70
CA SER A 342 24.80 16.79 22.99
C SER A 342 23.33 16.53 23.29
N VAL A 343 22.47 16.64 22.27
CA VAL A 343 21.04 16.32 22.39
C VAL A 343 20.83 14.83 22.66
N VAL A 344 21.56 13.94 21.97
CA VAL A 344 21.45 12.48 22.11
C VAL A 344 21.95 12.00 23.46
N LYS A 345 22.97 12.62 24.04
CA LYS A 345 23.46 12.30 25.40
C LYS A 345 22.39 12.54 26.48
N LEU A 346 21.55 13.56 26.30
CA LEU A 346 20.43 13.83 27.19
C LEU A 346 19.20 12.96 26.93
N ALA A 347 19.13 12.33 25.76
CA ALA A 347 18.01 11.50 25.32
C ALA A 347 18.22 10.01 25.62
N ASP A 348 18.85 9.68 26.76
CA ASP A 348 19.08 8.27 27.11
C ASP A 348 17.78 7.53 27.38
N GLY A 349 17.68 6.30 26.84
CA GLY A 349 16.47 5.48 26.92
C GLY A 349 15.28 5.96 26.07
N PHE A 350 15.48 6.93 25.15
CA PHE A 350 14.43 7.38 24.24
C PHE A 350 14.26 6.38 23.11
N ASN A 351 13.00 6.15 22.74
CA ASN A 351 12.64 5.39 21.54
C ASN A 351 12.55 6.30 20.29
N GLY A 352 12.31 5.73 19.11
CA GLY A 352 12.21 6.50 17.87
C GLY A 352 11.05 7.51 17.85
N ALA A 353 9.93 7.17 18.51
CA ALA A 353 8.78 8.07 18.64
C ALA A 353 9.09 9.26 19.56
N ASP A 354 9.81 9.03 20.65
CA ASP A 354 10.25 10.11 21.54
C ASP A 354 11.16 11.10 20.82
N LEU A 355 12.12 10.60 20.01
CA LEU A 355 13.03 11.45 19.23
C LEU A 355 12.28 12.27 18.15
N ARG A 356 11.26 11.69 17.53
CA ARG A 356 10.35 12.42 16.64
C ARG A 356 9.62 13.52 17.41
N ASN A 357 9.11 13.22 18.60
CA ASN A 357 8.44 14.19 19.46
C ASN A 357 9.37 15.32 19.89
N VAL A 358 10.66 15.03 20.16
CA VAL A 358 11.67 16.08 20.42
C VAL A 358 11.73 17.08 19.29
N CYS A 359 11.80 16.60 18.05
CA CYS A 359 11.83 17.47 16.86
C CYS A 359 10.55 18.31 16.73
N THR A 360 9.39 17.70 16.99
CA THR A 360 8.09 18.39 16.94
C THR A 360 7.98 19.46 18.03
N GLU A 361 8.34 19.14 19.29
CA GLU A 361 8.32 20.10 20.40
C GLU A 361 9.33 21.25 20.19
N ALA A 362 10.50 20.97 19.62
CA ALA A 362 11.46 22.00 19.29
C ALA A 362 10.88 22.98 18.24
N GLY A 363 10.15 22.46 17.23
CA GLY A 363 9.41 23.28 16.28
C GLY A 363 8.34 24.13 16.97
N LEU A 364 7.60 23.57 17.91
CA LEU A 364 6.59 24.32 18.69
C LEU A 364 7.22 25.41 19.57
N PHE A 365 8.42 25.19 20.14
CA PHE A 365 9.15 26.26 20.86
C PHE A 365 9.57 27.39 19.94
N ALA A 366 10.00 27.09 18.71
CA ALA A 366 10.34 28.11 17.72
C ALA A 366 9.09 28.94 17.33
N ILE A 367 7.94 28.29 17.08
CA ILE A 367 6.67 28.96 16.76
C ILE A 367 6.19 29.85 17.92
N ARG A 368 6.28 29.37 19.18
CA ARG A 368 5.92 30.18 20.35
C ARG A 368 6.81 31.41 20.54
N ALA A 369 8.03 31.34 20.03
CA ALA A 369 8.97 32.46 20.02
C ALA A 369 8.87 33.30 18.72
N GLU A 370 7.81 33.11 17.91
CA GLU A 370 7.55 33.81 16.66
C GLU A 370 8.74 33.73 15.67
N ARG A 371 9.39 32.56 15.57
CA ARG A 371 10.51 32.28 14.70
C ARG A 371 10.18 31.20 13.68
N ASP A 372 10.67 31.36 12.45
CA ASP A 372 10.48 30.40 11.33
C ASP A 372 11.58 29.33 11.29
N TYR A 373 12.45 29.27 12.28
CA TYR A 373 13.57 28.34 12.34
C TYR A 373 13.83 27.86 13.76
N VAL A 374 14.33 26.62 13.86
CA VAL A 374 14.68 25.97 15.13
C VAL A 374 16.16 26.22 15.45
N LEU A 375 16.43 26.48 16.73
CA LEU A 375 17.77 26.63 17.31
C LEU A 375 18.11 25.38 18.13
N GLU A 376 19.41 25.20 18.43
CA GLU A 376 19.89 24.16 19.33
C GLU A 376 19.23 24.25 20.72
N GLU A 377 19.05 25.45 21.25
CA GLU A 377 18.39 25.66 22.56
C GLU A 377 16.97 25.10 22.60
N ASP A 378 16.23 25.18 21.49
CA ASP A 378 14.86 24.68 21.42
C ASP A 378 14.85 23.15 21.48
N LEU A 379 15.79 22.47 20.79
CA LEU A 379 15.99 21.03 20.88
C LEU A 379 16.37 20.60 22.30
N MET A 380 17.30 21.33 22.94
CA MET A 380 17.70 21.04 24.33
C MET A 380 16.56 21.21 25.32
N LYS A 381 15.71 22.22 25.16
CA LYS A 381 14.50 22.41 25.96
C LYS A 381 13.48 21.30 25.71
N ALA A 382 13.30 20.88 24.46
CA ALA A 382 12.39 19.82 24.08
C ALA A 382 12.79 18.46 24.68
N VAL A 383 14.07 18.10 24.62
CA VAL A 383 14.57 16.86 25.22
C VAL A 383 14.32 16.84 26.73
N ARG A 384 14.64 17.93 27.44
CA ARG A 384 14.40 18.00 28.89
C ARG A 384 12.92 17.85 29.23
N LYS A 385 12.04 18.53 28.50
CA LYS A 385 10.59 18.44 28.68
C LYS A 385 10.10 17.00 28.52
N ILE A 386 10.52 16.31 27.46
CA ILE A 386 10.11 14.92 27.21
C ILE A 386 10.71 13.96 28.24
N ALA A 387 11.98 14.17 28.65
CA ALA A 387 12.59 13.39 29.71
C ALA A 387 11.83 13.50 31.03
N ASP A 388 11.37 14.71 31.40
CA ASP A 388 10.61 14.93 32.61
C ASP A 388 9.22 14.30 32.51
N THR A 389 8.54 14.38 31.34
CA THR A 389 7.26 13.69 31.11
C THR A 389 7.40 12.19 31.28
N LYS A 390 8.45 11.60 30.70
CA LYS A 390 8.72 10.16 30.77
C LYS A 390 9.02 9.68 32.20
N LYS A 391 9.72 10.49 32.98
CA LYS A 391 9.94 10.23 34.43
C LYS A 391 8.63 10.27 35.24
N LEU A 392 7.70 11.14 34.87
CA LEU A 392 6.38 11.20 35.49
C LEU A 392 5.52 9.97 35.12
N GLU A 393 5.53 9.54 33.88
CA GLU A 393 4.83 8.33 33.42
C GLU A 393 5.33 7.08 34.13
N SER A 394 6.64 6.90 34.27
CA SER A 394 7.23 5.78 34.99
C SER A 394 6.88 5.76 36.49
N LYS A 395 6.68 6.93 37.11
CA LYS A 395 6.22 7.02 38.52
C LYS A 395 4.75 6.69 38.67
N LEU A 396 3.90 7.02 37.70
CA LEU A 396 2.47 6.72 37.71
C LEU A 396 2.19 5.22 37.56
N ASP A 397 3.01 4.49 36.83
CA ASP A 397 2.89 3.02 36.71
C ASP A 397 3.19 2.29 38.02
N TYR A 398 4.09 2.81 38.88
CA TYR A 398 4.36 2.25 40.21
C TYR A 398 3.26 2.50 41.23
N SER A 399 2.34 3.43 40.98
CA SER A 399 1.24 3.75 41.91
C SER A 399 -0.03 2.92 41.65
N LYS A 400 -0.01 2.00 40.71
CA LYS A 400 -1.12 1.11 40.32
C LYS A 400 -0.93 -0.35 40.77
N VAL A 401 0.06 -0.66 41.56
CA VAL A 401 0.27 -1.99 42.17
C VAL A 401 -0.30 -2.05 43.57
#